data_53a9a95664824920076c2faa44fcbba3
#
_entry.id   53a9a95664824920076c2faa44fcbba3
#
_cell.length_a   1.000
_cell.length_b   1.000
_cell.length_c   1.000
_cell.angle_alpha   90.00
_cell.angle_beta   90.00
_cell.angle_gamma   90.00
#
_symmetry.space_group_name_H-M   'P 1'
#
loop_
_entity.id
_entity.type
_entity.pdbx_description
1 polymer ?
#
loop_
_entity_poly.entity_id
_entity_poly.type
_entity_poly.pdbx_seq_one_letter_code
_entity_poly.pdbx_strand_id
1 'polypeptide(L)'
;AAGVNTYEILPGAWDAMAWSDALARLAARTDVVCFGSLAQRSAASHATVVRFLDGVIRRERRTLRVFDVNLRQDFFSREVLEESMARCNILKISDEEAPRVAGCLTGCPDADAGGLCRELLDRRKNLEMVILTEGAEGSRVFTRNRISAYVIPRGNRVRPVDTVGAGDSFTAAFCAMLAAGHDIWPAQAFASKVAAFVCSCAGATPEYPAAAKTEFLEAL
;
A
#
# COMPACT_ATOMS: atom_id res chain seq x y z
N ALA A 1 28.42 -4.51 -3.00
CA ALA A 1 27.07 -5.07 -2.90
C ALA A 1 26.28 -4.11 -2.04
N ALA A 2 25.25 -3.46 -2.58
CA ALA A 2 24.29 -2.72 -1.80
C ALA A 2 23.63 -3.73 -0.84
N GLY A 3 23.72 -3.51 0.47
CA GLY A 3 23.26 -4.45 1.47
C GLY A 3 21.75 -4.62 1.34
N VAL A 4 21.32 -5.82 0.99
CA VAL A 4 19.92 -6.22 1.17
C VAL A 4 19.71 -6.36 2.67
N ASN A 5 18.91 -5.47 3.24
CA ASN A 5 18.56 -5.56 4.66
C ASN A 5 17.75 -6.83 4.89
N THR A 6 18.25 -7.74 5.71
CA THR A 6 17.50 -8.90 6.18
C THR A 6 16.90 -8.58 7.55
N TYR A 7 15.60 -8.80 7.69
CA TYR A 7 14.88 -8.57 8.94
C TYR A 7 14.43 -9.89 9.53
N GLU A 8 14.63 -10.05 10.82
CA GLU A 8 13.92 -11.05 11.62
C GLU A 8 12.78 -10.34 12.36
N ILE A 9 11.54 -10.72 12.07
CA ILE A 9 10.37 -10.10 12.67
C ILE A 9 9.86 -10.96 13.79
N LEU A 10 10.31 -10.64 14.99
CA LEU A 10 9.92 -11.32 16.23
C LEU A 10 8.44 -11.03 16.57
N PRO A 11 7.80 -11.85 17.44
CA PRO A 11 6.50 -11.52 17.99
C PRO A 11 6.51 -10.16 18.69
N GLY A 12 5.43 -9.38 18.51
CA GLY A 12 5.35 -8.03 19.07
C GLY A 12 3.91 -7.55 19.26
N ALA A 13 3.75 -6.26 19.55
CA ALA A 13 2.45 -5.66 19.81
C ALA A 13 1.47 -5.80 18.64
N TRP A 14 1.99 -5.83 17.41
CA TRP A 14 1.21 -6.09 16.20
C TRP A 14 0.55 -7.47 16.13
N ASP A 15 0.98 -8.42 16.96
CA ASP A 15 0.38 -9.76 17.07
C ASP A 15 -0.72 -9.83 18.14
N ALA A 16 -0.88 -8.78 18.95
CA ALA A 16 -1.78 -8.74 20.09
C ALA A 16 -2.77 -7.56 20.07
N MET A 17 -3.16 -7.11 18.86
CA MET A 17 -4.14 -6.04 18.73
C MET A 17 -5.52 -6.49 19.19
N ALA A 18 -5.96 -5.97 20.34
CA ALA A 18 -7.28 -6.26 20.88
C ALA A 18 -8.33 -5.26 20.39
N TRP A 19 -9.53 -5.75 20.14
CA TRP A 19 -10.68 -4.88 19.83
C TRP A 19 -11.06 -4.02 21.03
N SER A 20 -11.44 -2.77 20.77
CA SER A 20 -11.92 -1.84 21.79
C SER A 20 -13.02 -0.92 21.25
N ASP A 21 -13.79 -0.27 22.14
CA ASP A 21 -14.75 0.75 21.77
C ASP A 21 -14.10 1.97 21.12
N ALA A 22 -12.83 2.23 21.43
CA ALA A 22 -12.06 3.29 20.77
C ALA A 22 -11.87 2.98 19.28
N LEU A 23 -11.54 1.72 18.93
CA LEU A 23 -11.45 1.28 17.54
C LEU A 23 -12.80 1.32 16.84
N ALA A 24 -13.90 0.98 17.52
CA ALA A 24 -15.24 1.10 16.97
C ALA A 24 -15.59 2.56 16.59
N ARG A 25 -15.31 3.49 17.50
CA ARG A 25 -15.50 4.93 17.25
C ARG A 25 -14.58 5.46 16.15
N LEU A 26 -13.35 4.96 16.07
CA LEU A 26 -12.41 5.32 15.00
C LEU A 26 -12.91 4.83 13.65
N ALA A 27 -13.31 3.57 13.54
CA ALA A 27 -13.85 3.01 12.30
C ALA A 27 -15.03 3.83 11.77
N ALA A 28 -15.91 4.32 12.66
CA ALA A 28 -17.05 5.17 12.31
C ALA A 28 -16.65 6.55 11.73
N ARG A 29 -15.41 7.00 11.86
CA ARG A 29 -14.93 8.31 11.42
C ARG A 29 -13.81 8.26 10.40
N THR A 30 -13.31 7.06 10.07
CA THR A 30 -12.17 6.84 9.19
C THR A 30 -12.53 7.17 7.74
N ASP A 31 -11.79 8.04 7.09
CA ASP A 31 -11.93 8.36 5.67
C ASP A 31 -10.92 7.61 4.81
N VAL A 32 -9.75 7.32 5.37
CA VAL A 32 -8.69 6.54 4.74
C VAL A 32 -8.17 5.52 5.75
N VAL A 33 -8.07 4.26 5.35
CA VAL A 33 -7.40 3.21 6.12
C VAL A 33 -6.42 2.47 5.23
N CYS A 34 -5.17 2.36 5.68
CA CYS A 34 -4.16 1.52 5.08
C CYS A 34 -3.85 0.35 6.02
N PHE A 35 -3.76 -0.85 5.48
CA PHE A 35 -3.47 -2.06 6.23
C PHE A 35 -2.68 -3.04 5.37
N GLY A 36 -1.90 -3.92 6.01
CA GLY A 36 -1.04 -4.89 5.34
C GLY A 36 -1.26 -6.32 5.84
N SER A 37 -0.47 -7.25 5.31
CA SER A 37 -0.56 -8.68 5.66
C SER A 37 0.10 -9.00 7.01
N LEU A 38 1.24 -8.38 7.33
CA LEU A 38 2.07 -8.75 8.48
C LEU A 38 1.31 -8.70 9.82
N ALA A 39 0.59 -7.61 10.07
CA ALA A 39 -0.18 -7.45 11.31
C ALA A 39 -1.36 -8.44 11.44
N GLN A 40 -1.63 -9.21 10.40
CA GLN A 40 -2.69 -10.21 10.36
C GLN A 40 -2.18 -11.66 10.54
N ARG A 41 -0.89 -11.84 10.83
CA ARG A 41 -0.29 -13.18 11.03
C ARG A 41 -0.79 -13.87 12.30
N SER A 42 -1.25 -13.14 13.32
CA SER A 42 -1.89 -13.70 14.50
C SER A 42 -3.41 -13.64 14.39
N ALA A 43 -4.11 -14.67 14.90
CA ALA A 43 -5.56 -14.73 14.87
C ALA A 43 -6.22 -13.55 15.60
N ALA A 44 -5.65 -13.10 16.71
CA ALA A 44 -6.16 -11.98 17.51
C ALA A 44 -6.15 -10.66 16.73
N SER A 45 -4.98 -10.33 16.15
CA SER A 45 -4.84 -9.11 15.36
C SER A 45 -5.61 -9.17 14.06
N HIS A 46 -5.64 -10.33 13.38
CA HIS A 46 -6.46 -10.54 12.19
C HIS A 46 -7.93 -10.27 12.45
N ALA A 47 -8.51 -10.86 13.52
CA ALA A 47 -9.90 -10.63 13.91
C ALA A 47 -10.18 -9.14 14.19
N THR A 48 -9.24 -8.42 14.81
CA THR A 48 -9.36 -6.99 15.08
C THR A 48 -9.32 -6.16 13.79
N VAL A 49 -8.40 -6.46 12.87
CA VAL A 49 -8.31 -5.79 11.55
C VAL A 49 -9.58 -6.01 10.75
N VAL A 50 -10.05 -7.25 10.63
CA VAL A 50 -11.29 -7.60 9.94
C VAL A 50 -12.49 -6.84 10.51
N ARG A 51 -12.65 -6.86 11.84
CA ARG A 51 -13.75 -6.16 12.52
C ARG A 51 -13.70 -4.65 12.31
N PHE A 52 -12.51 -4.05 12.29
CA PHE A 52 -12.31 -2.63 12.00
C PHE A 52 -12.75 -2.29 10.57
N LEU A 53 -12.28 -3.06 9.59
CA LEU A 53 -12.62 -2.87 8.18
C LEU A 53 -14.13 -3.04 7.93
N ASP A 54 -14.75 -4.04 8.54
CA ASP A 54 -16.20 -4.24 8.45
C ASP A 54 -16.98 -3.06 9.04
N GLY A 55 -16.45 -2.43 10.10
CA GLY A 55 -16.99 -1.20 10.67
C GLY A 55 -16.88 0.00 9.71
N VAL A 56 -15.76 0.11 8.99
CA VAL A 56 -15.53 1.14 7.98
C VAL A 56 -16.44 0.95 6.77
N ILE A 57 -16.61 -0.29 6.29
CA ILE A 57 -17.43 -0.62 5.10
C ILE A 57 -18.91 -0.29 5.31
N ARG A 58 -19.45 -0.42 6.52
CA ARG A 58 -20.87 -0.15 6.83
C ARG A 58 -21.25 1.33 6.75
N ARG A 59 -20.29 2.21 6.50
CA ARG A 59 -20.57 3.64 6.36
C ARG A 59 -21.16 3.94 4.98
N GLU A 60 -22.09 4.85 4.91
CA GLU A 60 -22.65 5.36 3.65
C GLU A 60 -21.64 6.27 2.89
N ARG A 61 -20.67 6.83 3.62
CA ARG A 61 -19.63 7.70 3.04
C ARG A 61 -18.54 6.88 2.39
N ARG A 62 -18.07 7.31 1.20
CA ARG A 62 -16.93 6.71 0.51
C ARG A 62 -15.67 6.80 1.39
N THR A 63 -14.99 5.68 1.54
CA THR A 63 -13.75 5.54 2.32
C THR A 63 -12.70 4.87 1.44
N LEU A 64 -11.47 5.37 1.46
CA LEU A 64 -10.34 4.70 0.83
C LEU A 64 -9.85 3.59 1.77
N ARG A 65 -9.99 2.34 1.34
CA ARG A 65 -9.52 1.15 2.06
C ARG A 65 -8.40 0.53 1.27
N VAL A 66 -7.17 0.83 1.67
CA VAL A 66 -5.96 0.48 0.94
C VAL A 66 -5.33 -0.76 1.57
N PHE A 67 -5.34 -1.86 0.84
CA PHE A 67 -4.55 -3.03 1.18
C PHE A 67 -3.19 -2.91 0.51
N ASP A 68 -2.17 -2.50 1.27
CA ASP A 68 -0.77 -2.61 0.88
C ASP A 68 -0.31 -4.01 1.25
N VAL A 69 -0.09 -4.86 0.24
CA VAL A 69 0.18 -6.29 0.47
C VAL A 69 1.36 -6.48 1.39
N ASN A 70 2.44 -5.75 1.14
CA ASN A 70 3.62 -5.60 2.01
C ASN A 70 4.08 -6.93 2.61
N LEU A 71 4.40 -7.90 1.75
CA LEU A 71 4.81 -9.24 2.16
C LEU A 71 6.10 -9.22 2.96
N ARG A 72 6.07 -9.87 4.11
CA ARG A 72 7.26 -10.04 4.96
C ARG A 72 7.44 -11.51 5.27
N GLN A 73 8.63 -12.04 4.94
CA GLN A 73 8.92 -13.46 5.14
C GLN A 73 7.76 -14.33 4.65
N ASP A 74 7.33 -15.33 5.41
CA ASP A 74 6.17 -16.19 5.10
C ASP A 74 4.96 -15.88 6.01
N PHE A 75 4.91 -14.65 6.55
CA PHE A 75 3.83 -14.19 7.43
C PHE A 75 2.59 -13.71 6.65
N PHE A 76 2.15 -14.50 5.68
CA PHE A 76 0.92 -14.30 4.93
C PHE A 76 0.36 -15.66 4.53
N SER A 77 -0.92 -15.70 4.28
CA SER A 77 -1.61 -16.88 3.77
C SER A 77 -2.60 -16.49 2.68
N ARG A 78 -3.08 -17.50 1.95
CA ARG A 78 -4.12 -17.30 0.94
C ARG A 78 -5.37 -16.66 1.58
N GLU A 79 -5.78 -17.15 2.75
CA GLU A 79 -6.94 -16.66 3.49
C GLU A 79 -6.78 -15.17 3.83
N VAL A 80 -5.64 -14.77 4.40
CA VAL A 80 -5.35 -13.36 4.73
C VAL A 80 -5.39 -12.48 3.49
N LEU A 81 -4.80 -12.93 2.37
CA LEU A 81 -4.83 -12.17 1.11
C LEU A 81 -6.26 -12.03 0.57
N GLU A 82 -7.02 -13.13 0.50
CA GLU A 82 -8.39 -13.14 -0.02
C GLU A 82 -9.33 -12.30 0.84
N GLU A 83 -9.27 -12.42 2.15
CA GLU A 83 -10.10 -11.66 3.08
C GLU A 83 -9.77 -10.17 3.09
N SER A 84 -8.48 -9.82 2.97
CA SER A 84 -8.02 -8.44 2.86
C SER A 84 -8.49 -7.82 1.55
N MET A 85 -8.33 -8.53 0.43
CA MET A 85 -8.77 -8.07 -0.88
C MET A 85 -10.30 -7.94 -0.97
N ALA A 86 -11.07 -8.75 -0.24
CA ALA A 86 -12.52 -8.62 -0.18
C ALA A 86 -12.98 -7.33 0.54
N ARG A 87 -12.13 -6.76 1.39
CA ARG A 87 -12.45 -5.59 2.23
C ARG A 87 -11.83 -4.28 1.75
N CYS A 88 -10.84 -4.33 0.87
CA CYS A 88 -10.24 -3.12 0.30
C CYS A 88 -10.98 -2.67 -0.98
N ASN A 89 -10.82 -1.40 -1.35
CA ASN A 89 -11.20 -0.90 -2.67
C ASN A 89 -9.97 -0.41 -3.47
N ILE A 90 -8.82 -0.32 -2.81
CA ILE A 90 -7.53 -0.06 -3.43
C ILE A 90 -6.57 -1.17 -2.99
N LEU A 91 -5.99 -1.87 -3.96
CA LEU A 91 -4.92 -2.83 -3.73
C LEU A 91 -3.59 -2.20 -4.15
N LYS A 92 -2.57 -2.27 -3.32
CA LYS A 92 -1.20 -1.94 -3.73
C LYS A 92 -0.31 -3.17 -3.62
N ILE A 93 0.50 -3.37 -4.64
CA ILE A 93 1.45 -4.47 -4.77
C ILE A 93 2.73 -3.95 -5.45
N SER A 94 3.89 -4.46 -5.09
CA SER A 94 5.13 -4.21 -5.84
C SER A 94 5.35 -5.28 -6.91
N ASP A 95 6.19 -4.96 -7.89
CA ASP A 95 6.65 -5.92 -8.89
C ASP A 95 7.41 -7.11 -8.27
N GLU A 96 8.13 -6.87 -7.16
CA GLU A 96 8.83 -7.91 -6.39
C GLU A 96 7.86 -8.85 -5.64
N GLU A 97 6.69 -8.34 -5.22
CA GLU A 97 5.67 -9.12 -4.51
C GLU A 97 4.73 -9.89 -5.44
N ALA A 98 4.54 -9.38 -6.66
CA ALA A 98 3.56 -9.92 -7.60
C ALA A 98 3.74 -11.42 -7.87
N PRO A 99 4.96 -11.98 -8.07
CA PRO A 99 5.15 -13.43 -8.25
C PRO A 99 4.68 -14.25 -7.04
N ARG A 100 4.94 -13.78 -5.84
CA ARG A 100 4.55 -14.48 -4.60
C ARG A 100 3.04 -14.44 -4.39
N VAL A 101 2.41 -13.30 -4.66
CA VAL A 101 0.95 -13.16 -4.62
C VAL A 101 0.29 -14.06 -5.68
N ALA A 102 0.80 -14.04 -6.91
CA ALA A 102 0.30 -14.91 -7.98
C ALA A 102 0.43 -16.39 -7.60
N GLY A 103 1.60 -16.82 -7.13
CA GLY A 103 1.82 -18.20 -6.67
C GLY A 103 0.85 -18.61 -5.58
N CYS A 104 0.62 -17.74 -4.60
CA CYS A 104 -0.30 -17.99 -3.47
C CYS A 104 -1.77 -18.07 -3.92
N LEU A 105 -2.22 -17.19 -4.82
CA LEU A 105 -3.63 -17.11 -5.22
C LEU A 105 -4.02 -18.02 -6.39
N THR A 106 -3.12 -18.21 -7.34
CA THR A 106 -3.41 -18.91 -8.62
C THR A 106 -2.59 -20.17 -8.82
N GLY A 107 -1.51 -20.35 -8.06
CA GLY A 107 -0.51 -21.41 -8.28
C GLY A 107 0.46 -21.10 -9.44
N CYS A 108 0.40 -19.92 -10.05
CA CYS A 108 1.23 -19.52 -11.20
C CYS A 108 2.14 -18.33 -10.83
N PRO A 109 3.32 -18.56 -10.23
CA PRO A 109 4.21 -17.47 -9.80
C PRO A 109 4.83 -16.71 -10.98
N ASP A 110 4.87 -17.29 -12.17
CA ASP A 110 5.45 -16.67 -13.37
C ASP A 110 4.48 -15.74 -14.12
N ALA A 111 3.33 -15.43 -13.52
CA ALA A 111 2.37 -14.50 -14.13
C ALA A 111 2.98 -13.10 -14.24
N ASP A 112 2.77 -12.44 -15.40
CA ASP A 112 3.14 -11.04 -15.56
C ASP A 112 2.43 -10.17 -14.51
N ALA A 113 3.20 -9.30 -13.83
CA ALA A 113 2.69 -8.47 -12.75
C ALA A 113 1.52 -7.57 -13.19
N GLY A 114 1.59 -7.02 -14.41
CA GLY A 114 0.50 -6.22 -14.97
C GLY A 114 -0.74 -7.06 -15.29
N GLY A 115 -0.53 -8.27 -15.82
CA GLY A 115 -1.59 -9.26 -16.05
C GLY A 115 -2.28 -9.67 -14.75
N LEU A 116 -1.51 -9.95 -13.69
CA LEU A 116 -2.03 -10.23 -12.36
C LEU A 116 -2.90 -9.07 -11.83
N CYS A 117 -2.41 -7.82 -11.93
CA CYS A 117 -3.16 -6.65 -11.46
C CYS A 117 -4.52 -6.53 -12.17
N ARG A 118 -4.56 -6.75 -13.47
CA ARG A 118 -5.80 -6.73 -14.26
C ARG A 118 -6.73 -7.87 -13.84
N GLU A 119 -6.22 -9.10 -13.73
CA GLU A 119 -7.00 -10.26 -13.30
C GLU A 119 -7.62 -10.06 -11.91
N LEU A 120 -6.85 -9.52 -10.96
CA LEU A 120 -7.34 -9.23 -9.61
C LEU A 120 -8.46 -8.20 -9.62
N LEU A 121 -8.32 -7.15 -10.44
CA LEU A 121 -9.34 -6.12 -10.61
C LEU A 121 -10.61 -6.66 -11.26
N ASP A 122 -10.48 -7.49 -12.29
CA ASP A 122 -11.62 -8.05 -13.03
C ASP A 122 -12.43 -9.04 -12.18
N ARG A 123 -11.75 -9.86 -11.38
CA ARG A 123 -12.39 -10.85 -10.52
C ARG A 123 -13.06 -10.26 -9.27
N ARG A 124 -12.67 -9.06 -8.82
CA ARG A 124 -13.12 -8.46 -7.56
C ARG A 124 -13.86 -7.15 -7.78
N LYS A 125 -15.18 -7.19 -7.76
CA LYS A 125 -16.04 -6.02 -8.03
C LYS A 125 -15.87 -4.88 -7.02
N ASN A 126 -15.42 -5.18 -5.81
CA ASN A 126 -15.13 -4.18 -4.77
C ASN A 126 -13.85 -3.39 -5.03
N LEU A 127 -12.90 -3.91 -5.83
CA LEU A 127 -11.70 -3.19 -6.19
C LEU A 127 -12.02 -2.09 -7.22
N GLU A 128 -11.67 -0.86 -6.90
CA GLU A 128 -11.76 0.30 -7.79
C GLU A 128 -10.44 0.49 -8.55
N MET A 129 -9.30 0.16 -7.90
CA MET A 129 -7.98 0.25 -8.53
C MET A 129 -6.99 -0.74 -7.92
N VAL A 130 -5.98 -1.08 -8.73
CA VAL A 130 -4.78 -1.81 -8.31
C VAL A 130 -3.56 -0.96 -8.66
N ILE A 131 -2.71 -0.69 -7.67
CA ILE A 131 -1.46 0.06 -7.81
C ILE A 131 -0.33 -0.95 -7.88
N LEU A 132 0.42 -0.94 -8.97
CA LEU A 132 1.68 -1.66 -9.12
C LEU A 132 2.83 -0.67 -9.01
N THR A 133 3.67 -0.82 -7.98
CA THR A 133 4.91 -0.04 -7.85
C THR A 133 6.07 -0.81 -8.45
N GLU A 134 6.96 -0.12 -9.19
CA GLU A 134 8.04 -0.70 -9.98
C GLU A 134 9.38 -0.02 -9.63
N GLY A 135 9.58 0.24 -8.34
CA GLY A 135 10.80 0.84 -7.81
C GLY A 135 11.18 2.14 -8.53
N ALA A 136 12.42 2.19 -9.03
CA ALA A 136 12.94 3.37 -9.73
C ALA A 136 12.30 3.62 -11.11
N GLU A 137 11.55 2.67 -11.64
CA GLU A 137 10.85 2.82 -12.92
C GLU A 137 9.52 3.58 -12.77
N GLY A 138 8.94 3.61 -11.56
CA GLY A 138 7.72 4.35 -11.28
C GLY A 138 6.56 3.48 -10.82
N SER A 139 5.37 3.72 -11.36
CA SER A 139 4.17 2.97 -10.98
C SER A 139 3.13 2.90 -12.09
N ARG A 140 2.32 1.85 -12.07
CA ARG A 140 1.12 1.72 -12.90
C ARG A 140 -0.11 1.59 -12.00
N VAL A 141 -1.17 2.31 -12.32
CA VAL A 141 -2.47 2.18 -11.64
C VAL A 141 -3.49 1.66 -12.64
N PHE A 142 -4.02 0.50 -12.33
CA PHE A 142 -5.04 -0.19 -13.11
C PHE A 142 -6.41 0.17 -12.55
N THR A 143 -7.30 0.64 -13.41
CA THR A 143 -8.73 0.80 -13.14
C THR A 143 -9.52 0.01 -14.17
N ARG A 144 -10.84 -0.14 -14.02
CA ARG A 144 -11.65 -0.87 -15.00
C ARG A 144 -11.60 -0.27 -16.40
N ASN A 145 -11.40 1.05 -16.49
CA ASN A 145 -11.52 1.78 -17.75
C ASN A 145 -10.16 2.16 -18.34
N ARG A 146 -9.11 2.25 -17.52
CA ARG A 146 -7.80 2.72 -17.98
C ARG A 146 -6.65 2.20 -17.13
N ILE A 147 -5.45 2.27 -17.71
CA ILE A 147 -4.18 2.16 -16.98
C ILE A 147 -3.57 3.56 -16.98
N SER A 148 -3.22 4.07 -15.80
CA SER A 148 -2.39 5.25 -15.64
C SER A 148 -0.97 4.79 -15.35
N ALA A 149 0.01 5.23 -16.12
CA ALA A 149 1.42 4.93 -15.91
C ALA A 149 2.17 6.22 -15.61
N TYR A 150 2.97 6.20 -14.56
CA TYR A 150 3.92 7.25 -14.22
C TYR A 150 5.32 6.68 -14.23
N VAL A 151 6.14 7.15 -15.15
CA VAL A 151 7.55 6.81 -15.26
C VAL A 151 8.36 7.91 -14.59
N ILE A 152 9.22 7.54 -13.64
CA ILE A 152 10.08 8.53 -12.98
C ILE A 152 11.09 9.08 -13.98
N PRO A 153 11.08 10.40 -14.27
CA PRO A 153 12.05 11.01 -15.17
C PRO A 153 13.48 10.72 -14.71
N ARG A 154 14.40 10.44 -15.63
CA ARG A 154 15.79 10.10 -15.30
C ARG A 154 16.46 11.15 -14.40
N GLY A 155 16.17 12.44 -14.60
CA GLY A 155 16.69 13.53 -13.77
C GLY A 155 16.13 13.58 -12.35
N ASN A 156 15.01 12.88 -12.09
CA ASN A 156 14.37 12.81 -10.78
C ASN A 156 14.69 11.49 -10.06
N ARG A 157 15.43 10.59 -10.68
CA ARG A 157 15.88 9.35 -10.05
C ARG A 157 16.95 9.66 -9.03
N VAL A 158 16.74 9.26 -7.79
CA VAL A 158 17.68 9.45 -6.70
C VAL A 158 18.59 8.23 -6.57
N ARG A 159 19.83 8.47 -6.09
CA ARG A 159 20.66 7.37 -5.61
C ARG A 159 20.15 6.99 -4.21
N PRO A 160 19.63 5.80 -4.01
CA PRO A 160 19.07 5.44 -2.72
C PRO A 160 20.17 5.36 -1.65
N VAL A 161 19.87 5.96 -0.50
CA VAL A 161 20.63 5.81 0.75
C VAL A 161 20.02 4.67 1.56
N ASP A 162 18.68 4.67 1.66
CA ASP A 162 17.89 3.64 2.32
C ASP A 162 16.53 3.52 1.60
N THR A 163 16.04 2.31 1.36
CA THR A 163 14.75 2.08 0.71
C THR A 163 13.62 1.78 1.69
N VAL A 164 13.93 1.69 2.99
CA VAL A 164 12.93 1.43 4.04
C VAL A 164 11.98 2.63 4.12
N GLY A 165 10.67 2.36 4.15
CA GLY A 165 9.64 3.40 4.19
C GLY A 165 9.25 4.01 2.85
N ALA A 166 9.95 3.69 1.75
CA ALA A 166 9.59 4.20 0.42
C ALA A 166 8.18 3.80 -0.01
N GLY A 167 7.83 2.52 0.15
CA GLY A 167 6.49 2.00 -0.16
C GLY A 167 5.41 2.64 0.70
N ASP A 168 5.65 2.76 2.01
CA ASP A 168 4.70 3.34 2.96
C ASP A 168 4.47 4.84 2.67
N SER A 169 5.55 5.58 2.38
CA SER A 169 5.48 7.00 2.03
C SER A 169 4.78 7.23 0.69
N PHE A 170 5.03 6.38 -0.32
CA PHE A 170 4.29 6.39 -1.58
C PHE A 170 2.78 6.21 -1.32
N THR A 171 2.41 5.17 -0.55
CA THR A 171 1.01 4.85 -0.25
C THR A 171 0.33 6.00 0.48
N ALA A 172 0.99 6.59 1.49
CA ALA A 172 0.46 7.71 2.25
C ALA A 172 0.22 8.94 1.37
N ALA A 173 1.23 9.33 0.56
CA ALA A 173 1.15 10.48 -0.33
C ALA A 173 0.09 10.29 -1.43
N PHE A 174 0.01 9.10 -2.03
CA PHE A 174 -1.01 8.77 -3.02
C PHE A 174 -2.42 8.89 -2.45
N CYS A 175 -2.64 8.34 -1.25
CA CYS A 175 -3.93 8.41 -0.57
C CYS A 175 -4.32 9.85 -0.18
N ALA A 176 -3.35 10.67 0.27
CA ALA A 176 -3.58 12.06 0.60
C ALA A 176 -4.06 12.85 -0.62
N MET A 177 -3.40 12.69 -1.77
CA MET A 177 -3.80 13.31 -3.03
C MET A 177 -5.21 12.88 -3.47
N LEU A 178 -5.53 11.59 -3.39
CA LEU A 178 -6.89 11.12 -3.73
C LEU A 178 -7.95 11.66 -2.75
N ALA A 179 -7.62 11.74 -1.46
CA ALA A 179 -8.52 12.30 -0.45
C ALA A 179 -8.76 13.80 -0.64
N ALA A 180 -7.75 14.52 -1.16
CA ALA A 180 -7.85 15.94 -1.55
C ALA A 180 -8.61 16.15 -2.89
N GLY A 181 -8.95 15.05 -3.60
CA GLY A 181 -9.74 15.11 -4.84
C GLY A 181 -8.92 15.17 -6.13
N HIS A 182 -7.61 14.94 -6.05
CA HIS A 182 -6.76 14.92 -7.24
C HIS A 182 -6.95 13.64 -8.06
N ASP A 183 -6.65 13.74 -9.35
CA ASP A 183 -6.63 12.61 -10.26
C ASP A 183 -5.45 11.65 -10.00
N ILE A 184 -5.57 10.43 -10.55
CA ILE A 184 -4.59 9.34 -10.37
C ILE A 184 -3.18 9.75 -10.80
N TRP A 185 -3.02 10.40 -11.97
CA TRP A 185 -1.69 10.73 -12.49
C TRP A 185 -0.93 11.76 -11.62
N PRO A 186 -1.53 12.90 -11.22
CA PRO A 186 -0.91 13.78 -10.22
C PRO A 186 -0.58 13.08 -8.91
N ALA A 187 -1.47 12.20 -8.44
CA ALA A 187 -1.23 11.42 -7.22
C ALA A 187 -0.03 10.49 -7.36
N GLN A 188 0.16 9.80 -8.51
CA GLN A 188 1.34 8.99 -8.79
C GLN A 188 2.63 9.83 -8.82
N ALA A 189 2.60 10.99 -9.50
CA ALA A 189 3.74 11.88 -9.61
C ALA A 189 4.18 12.38 -8.23
N PHE A 190 3.24 12.85 -7.42
CA PHE A 190 3.48 13.34 -6.07
C PHE A 190 3.98 12.22 -5.15
N ALA A 191 3.32 11.07 -5.13
CA ALA A 191 3.72 9.92 -4.33
C ALA A 191 5.13 9.42 -4.67
N SER A 192 5.47 9.39 -5.96
CA SER A 192 6.82 9.03 -6.41
C SER A 192 7.88 10.03 -5.94
N LYS A 193 7.56 11.33 -5.90
CA LYS A 193 8.45 12.37 -5.40
C LYS A 193 8.69 12.23 -3.89
N VAL A 194 7.65 11.98 -3.11
CA VAL A 194 7.75 11.75 -1.66
C VAL A 194 8.57 10.49 -1.38
N ALA A 195 8.31 9.39 -2.08
CA ALA A 195 9.07 8.15 -1.94
C ALA A 195 10.54 8.32 -2.31
N ALA A 196 10.85 9.07 -3.38
CA ALA A 196 12.22 9.38 -3.78
C ALA A 196 12.95 10.20 -2.71
N PHE A 197 12.28 11.18 -2.09
CA PHE A 197 12.84 11.93 -0.96
C PHE A 197 13.18 10.99 0.21
N VAL A 198 12.27 10.10 0.61
CA VAL A 198 12.52 9.13 1.69
C VAL A 198 13.70 8.23 1.33
N CYS A 199 13.78 7.71 0.11
CA CYS A 199 14.91 6.90 -0.35
C CYS A 199 16.26 7.64 -0.32
N SER A 200 16.28 8.96 -0.41
CA SER A 200 17.50 9.77 -0.37
C SER A 200 18.03 10.02 1.04
N CYS A 201 17.29 9.61 2.06
CA CYS A 201 17.59 9.81 3.47
C CYS A 201 17.85 8.46 4.17
N ALA A 202 18.47 8.52 5.35
CA ALA A 202 18.61 7.35 6.21
C ALA A 202 17.35 7.14 7.05
N GLY A 203 16.91 5.88 7.16
CA GLY A 203 15.76 5.49 7.96
C GLY A 203 14.40 5.70 7.29
N ALA A 204 13.38 5.00 7.80
CA ALA A 204 12.05 4.93 7.20
C ALA A 204 11.22 6.22 7.34
N THR A 205 11.52 7.05 8.33
CA THR A 205 10.77 8.28 8.66
C THR A 205 11.73 9.46 8.82
N PRO A 206 12.36 9.90 7.73
CA PRO A 206 13.31 11.01 7.79
C PRO A 206 12.61 12.32 8.17
N GLU A 207 13.35 13.23 8.77
CA GLU A 207 12.84 14.56 9.04
C GLU A 207 12.73 15.36 7.73
N TYR A 208 11.54 15.88 7.44
CA TYR A 208 11.32 16.68 6.25
C TYR A 208 11.79 18.12 6.49
N PRO A 209 12.71 18.66 5.67
CA PRO A 209 13.07 20.06 5.71
C PRO A 209 11.85 20.98 5.53
N ALA A 210 11.89 22.19 6.11
CA ALA A 210 10.78 23.13 6.03
C ALA A 210 10.34 23.41 4.58
N ALA A 211 11.29 23.56 3.66
CA ALA A 211 11.01 23.78 2.24
C ALA A 211 10.24 22.58 1.62
N ALA A 212 10.66 21.34 1.93
CA ALA A 212 9.96 20.15 1.44
C ALA A 212 8.55 20.01 2.06
N LYS A 213 8.40 20.35 3.35
CA LYS A 213 7.07 20.37 3.99
C LYS A 213 6.14 21.37 3.30
N THR A 214 6.61 22.59 3.06
CA THR A 214 5.83 23.61 2.35
C THR A 214 5.43 23.13 0.97
N GLU A 215 6.38 22.66 0.17
CA GLU A 215 6.14 22.16 -1.18
C GLU A 215 5.12 21.00 -1.19
N PHE A 216 5.23 20.06 -0.24
CA PHE A 216 4.32 18.93 -0.17
C PHE A 216 2.93 19.32 0.31
N LEU A 217 2.81 20.32 1.20
CA LEU A 217 1.51 20.83 1.66
C LEU A 217 0.81 21.67 0.58
N GLU A 218 1.55 22.43 -0.22
CA GLU A 218 1.00 23.21 -1.33
C GLU A 218 0.50 22.33 -2.50
N ALA A 219 1.00 21.09 -2.59
CA ALA A 219 0.59 20.14 -3.62
C ALA A 219 -0.72 19.38 -3.27
N LEU A 220 -1.12 19.39 -1.99
CA LEU A 220 -2.35 18.78 -1.48
C LEU A 220 -3.54 19.75 -1.58
#